data_cdf3f5712a5d06b6e8cf64c1d0b393c5
#
_entry.id   cdf3f5712a5d06b6e8cf64c1d0b393c5
#
_cell.length_a   1.000
_cell.length_b   1.000
_cell.length_c   1.000
_cell.angle_alpha   90.00
_cell.angle_beta   90.00
_cell.angle_gamma   90.00
#
_symmetry.space_group_name_H-M   'P 1'
#
loop_
_entity.id
_entity.type
_entity.pdbx_description
1 polymer ?
#
loop_
_entity_poly.entity_id
_entity_poly.type
_entity_poly.pdbx_seq_one_letter_code
_entity_poly.pdbx_strand_id
1 'polypeptide(L)'
;MYKQKDIVIIPFPYSDLTGSKQRPALIISNELINKTEDKICCLITSNIHKDDIEMKNSDFVEGKLPLKSSVKSHVIFTINERIIKKKICAITKELHSKIITRLNNYLN
;
A
#
# COMPACT_ATOMS: atom_id res chain seq x y z
N MET A 1 14.43 7.03 3.74
CA MET A 1 13.62 6.40 4.79
C MET A 1 12.16 6.31 4.36
N TYR A 2 11.52 5.17 4.56
CA TYR A 2 10.14 4.96 4.13
C TYR A 2 9.17 5.46 5.20
N LYS A 3 8.07 6.04 4.77
CA LYS A 3 7.12 6.68 5.69
C LYS A 3 5.68 6.46 5.24
N GLN A 4 4.75 6.84 6.11
CA GLN A 4 3.32 6.75 5.84
C GLN A 4 2.98 7.43 4.52
N LYS A 5 2.13 6.81 3.73
CA LYS A 5 1.66 7.25 2.42
C LYS A 5 2.61 6.93 1.28
N ASP A 6 3.79 6.35 1.57
CA ASP A 6 4.68 5.88 0.51
C ASP A 6 4.13 4.59 -0.09
N ILE A 7 4.25 4.46 -1.41
CA ILE A 7 4.00 3.21 -2.11
C ILE A 7 5.35 2.63 -2.51
N VAL A 8 5.58 1.39 -2.10
CA VAL A 8 6.86 0.72 -2.26
C VAL A 8 6.67 -0.59 -3.01
N ILE A 9 7.73 -1.07 -3.63
CA ILE A 9 7.73 -2.37 -4.32
C ILE A 9 8.31 -3.41 -3.38
N ILE A 10 7.58 -4.49 -3.21
CA ILE A 10 7.99 -5.61 -2.37
C ILE A 10 7.77 -6.93 -3.11
N PRO A 11 8.51 -7.99 -2.74
CA PRO A 11 8.15 -9.34 -3.18
C PRO A 11 6.92 -9.79 -2.42
N PHE A 12 5.92 -10.28 -3.12
CA PHE A 12 4.66 -10.69 -2.49
C PHE A 12 4.54 -12.21 -2.58
N PRO A 13 4.69 -12.92 -1.45
CA PRO A 13 4.86 -14.38 -1.46
C PRO A 13 3.60 -15.18 -1.78
N TYR A 14 2.42 -14.55 -1.77
CA TYR A 14 1.17 -15.27 -1.97
C TYR A 14 0.74 -15.37 -3.43
N SER A 15 1.53 -14.86 -4.35
CA SER A 15 1.04 -14.67 -5.70
C SER A 15 1.11 -15.94 -6.57
N ASP A 16 2.08 -16.83 -6.34
CA ASP A 16 2.12 -18.11 -7.05
C ASP A 16 3.14 -19.05 -6.40
N LEU A 17 3.22 -20.26 -6.97
CA LEU A 17 4.09 -21.33 -6.46
C LEU A 17 5.50 -21.30 -7.01
N THR A 18 5.75 -20.48 -8.01
CA THR A 18 7.03 -20.49 -8.72
C THR A 18 7.98 -19.39 -8.26
N GLY A 19 7.54 -18.56 -7.31
CA GLY A 19 8.36 -17.48 -6.78
C GLY A 19 7.52 -16.28 -6.44
N SER A 20 8.16 -15.27 -5.85
CA SER A 20 7.46 -14.05 -5.48
C SER A 20 7.42 -13.09 -6.65
N LYS A 21 6.27 -12.47 -6.87
CA LYS A 21 6.14 -11.37 -7.82
C LYS A 21 6.42 -10.07 -7.09
N GLN A 22 6.98 -9.11 -7.82
CA GLN A 22 7.14 -7.77 -7.30
C GLN A 22 5.78 -7.06 -7.37
N ARG A 23 5.33 -6.52 -6.25
CA ARG A 23 4.03 -5.85 -6.18
C ARG A 23 4.13 -4.56 -5.39
N PRO A 24 3.29 -3.57 -5.72
CA PRO A 24 3.22 -2.35 -4.93
C PRO A 24 2.44 -2.57 -3.64
N ALA A 25 2.89 -1.93 -2.58
CA ALA A 25 2.22 -1.94 -1.28
C ALA A 25 2.22 -0.52 -0.73
N LEU A 26 1.13 -0.14 -0.08
CA LEU A 26 0.99 1.18 0.51
C LEU A 26 1.32 1.10 2.00
N ILE A 27 2.25 1.93 2.45
CA ILE A 27 2.56 2.01 3.88
C ILE A 27 1.48 2.87 4.55
N ILE A 28 0.72 2.25 5.46
CA ILE A 28 -0.35 2.95 6.17
C ILE A 28 0.01 3.28 7.61
N SER A 29 1.06 2.67 8.16
CA SER A 29 1.47 2.92 9.54
C SER A 29 2.10 4.29 9.70
N ASN A 30 1.94 4.84 10.90
CA ASN A 30 2.54 6.13 11.23
C ASN A 30 3.94 5.93 11.82
N GLU A 31 4.53 7.04 12.29
CA GLU A 31 5.90 7.05 12.77
C GLU A 31 6.15 6.15 13.98
N LEU A 32 5.12 5.86 14.77
CA LEU A 32 5.30 4.96 15.92
C LEU A 32 5.80 3.59 15.47
N ILE A 33 5.30 3.11 14.33
CA ILE A 33 5.74 1.84 13.75
C ILE A 33 6.90 2.06 12.79
N ASN A 34 6.83 3.12 11.96
CA ASN A 34 7.78 3.32 10.88
C ASN A 34 9.20 3.64 11.36
N LYS A 35 9.35 4.09 12.59
CA LYS A 35 10.68 4.28 13.17
C LYS A 35 11.36 2.95 13.51
N THR A 36 10.58 1.86 13.56
CA THR A 36 11.11 0.51 13.73
C THR A 36 11.42 -0.07 12.36
N GLU A 37 11.90 -1.32 12.32
CA GLU A 37 12.13 -2.01 11.06
C GLU A 37 10.82 -2.42 10.38
N ASP A 38 9.70 -2.38 11.09
CA ASP A 38 8.41 -2.84 10.57
C ASP A 38 7.65 -1.73 9.88
N LYS A 39 6.88 -2.11 8.88
CA LYS A 39 5.93 -1.23 8.20
C LYS A 39 4.62 -1.98 8.03
N ILE A 40 3.51 -1.34 8.40
CA ILE A 40 2.18 -1.91 8.18
C ILE A 40 1.67 -1.41 6.84
N CYS A 41 1.27 -2.33 5.99
CA CYS A 41 0.93 -2.03 4.60
C CYS A 41 -0.45 -2.54 4.22
N CYS A 42 -1.01 -1.93 3.18
CA CYS A 42 -2.19 -2.41 2.46
C CYS A 42 -1.78 -2.88 1.09
N LEU A 43 -2.48 -3.87 0.58
CA LEU A 43 -2.26 -4.37 -0.78
C LEU A 43 -2.80 -3.39 -1.82
N ILE A 44 -2.02 -3.20 -2.88
CA ILE A 44 -2.46 -2.47 -4.07
C ILE A 44 -2.55 -3.48 -5.21
N THR A 45 -3.61 -3.38 -6.00
CA THR A 45 -3.86 -4.29 -7.10
C THR A 45 -4.26 -3.54 -8.36
N SER A 46 -3.85 -4.06 -9.52
CA SER A 46 -4.35 -3.57 -10.80
C SER A 46 -5.61 -4.32 -11.24
N ASN A 47 -5.96 -5.39 -10.54
CA ASN A 47 -7.19 -6.14 -10.78
C ASN A 47 -8.27 -5.59 -9.86
N ILE A 48 -8.98 -4.57 -10.34
CA ILE A 48 -9.89 -3.76 -9.53
C ILE A 48 -11.21 -4.49 -9.30
N HIS A 49 -11.60 -4.60 -8.04
CA HIS A 49 -12.90 -5.16 -7.65
C HIS A 49 -13.80 -4.05 -7.16
N LYS A 50 -15.11 -4.35 -7.13
CA LYS A 50 -16.15 -3.37 -6.83
C LYS A 50 -15.94 -2.60 -5.52
N ASP A 51 -15.48 -3.28 -4.49
CA ASP A 51 -15.35 -2.70 -3.16
C ASP A 51 -13.97 -2.09 -2.88
N ASP A 52 -13.07 -2.18 -3.84
CA ASP A 52 -11.74 -1.60 -3.70
C ASP A 52 -11.79 -0.07 -3.85
N ILE A 53 -10.84 0.61 -3.24
CA ILE A 53 -10.73 2.07 -3.38
C ILE A 53 -9.86 2.35 -4.59
N GLU A 54 -10.50 2.82 -5.67
CA GLU A 54 -9.79 3.13 -6.92
C GLU A 54 -8.94 4.40 -6.74
N MET A 55 -7.72 4.36 -7.29
CA MET A 55 -6.79 5.48 -7.19
C MET A 55 -6.89 6.33 -8.45
N LYS A 56 -7.06 7.64 -8.26
CA LYS A 56 -7.15 8.62 -9.35
C LYS A 56 -5.83 9.37 -9.45
N ASN A 57 -5.61 10.04 -10.58
CA ASN A 57 -4.39 10.84 -10.75
C ASN A 57 -4.20 11.87 -9.64
N SER A 58 -5.30 12.46 -9.17
CA SER A 58 -5.25 13.47 -8.11
C SER A 58 -4.87 12.90 -6.74
N ASP A 59 -4.86 11.57 -6.60
CA ASP A 59 -4.52 10.92 -5.33
C ASP A 59 -3.01 10.80 -5.11
N PHE A 60 -2.19 11.17 -6.08
CA PHE A 60 -0.74 11.09 -5.97
C PHE A 60 -0.14 12.46 -5.74
N VAL A 61 0.79 12.56 -4.79
CA VAL A 61 1.54 13.80 -4.52
C VAL A 61 2.95 13.74 -5.08
N GLU A 62 3.42 12.53 -5.39
CA GLU A 62 4.78 12.31 -5.85
C GLU A 62 4.78 11.04 -6.69
N GLY A 63 5.15 11.16 -7.97
CA GLY A 63 5.13 10.03 -8.88
C GLY A 63 3.72 9.48 -9.10
N LYS A 64 3.63 8.29 -9.66
CA LYS A 64 2.36 7.57 -9.82
C LYS A 64 2.64 6.12 -10.18
N LEU A 65 1.59 5.30 -10.17
CA LEU A 65 1.68 3.90 -10.56
C LEU A 65 1.57 3.78 -12.09
N PRO A 66 2.27 2.80 -12.68
CA PRO A 66 2.25 2.62 -14.13
C PRO A 66 0.90 2.10 -14.64
N LEU A 67 0.14 1.41 -13.81
CA LEU A 67 -1.16 0.85 -14.19
C LEU A 67 -2.24 1.44 -13.29
N LYS A 68 -3.47 1.54 -13.85
CA LYS A 68 -4.63 1.91 -13.06
C LYS A 68 -4.78 0.90 -11.94
N SER A 69 -4.90 1.36 -10.71
CA SER A 69 -4.82 0.52 -9.52
C SER A 69 -5.85 0.91 -8.48
N SER A 70 -6.07 0.01 -7.53
CA SER A 70 -6.92 0.27 -6.39
C SER A 70 -6.27 -0.29 -5.13
N VAL A 71 -6.77 0.15 -3.98
CA VAL A 71 -6.30 -0.28 -2.67
C VAL A 71 -7.32 -1.25 -2.08
N LYS A 72 -6.83 -2.41 -1.65
CA LYS A 72 -7.64 -3.36 -0.88
C LYS A 72 -7.42 -3.06 0.59
N SER A 73 -8.25 -2.20 1.15
CA SER A 73 -8.04 -1.70 2.50
C SER A 73 -8.20 -2.75 3.59
N HIS A 74 -8.75 -3.93 3.24
CA HIS A 74 -8.87 -5.04 4.19
C HIS A 74 -7.70 -6.04 4.11
N VAL A 75 -6.83 -5.90 3.14
CA VAL A 75 -5.66 -6.79 3.00
C VAL A 75 -4.47 -6.08 3.61
N ILE A 76 -4.28 -6.33 4.90
CA ILE A 76 -3.27 -5.66 5.73
C ILE A 76 -2.19 -6.66 6.09
N PHE A 77 -0.95 -6.23 6.02
CA PHE A 77 0.19 -7.08 6.39
C PHE A 77 1.35 -6.22 6.87
N THR A 78 2.21 -6.82 7.68
CA THR A 78 3.40 -6.15 8.19
C THR A 78 4.62 -6.73 7.50
N ILE A 79 5.51 -5.86 7.07
CA ILE A 79 6.76 -6.25 6.42
C ILE A 79 7.94 -5.66 7.17
N ASN A 80 9.10 -6.31 7.03
CA ASN A 80 10.37 -5.72 7.47
C ASN A 80 10.88 -4.84 6.34
N GLU A 81 11.38 -3.65 6.67
CA GLU A 81 11.83 -2.68 5.65
C GLU A 81 12.92 -3.24 4.73
N ARG A 82 13.64 -4.27 5.16
CA ARG A 82 14.70 -4.87 4.35
C ARG A 82 14.21 -5.51 3.07
N ILE A 83 12.93 -5.90 3.01
CA ILE A 83 12.41 -6.51 1.78
C ILE A 83 11.94 -5.47 0.78
N ILE A 84 11.87 -4.21 1.15
CA ILE A 84 11.44 -3.15 0.25
C ILE A 84 12.51 -2.92 -0.81
N LYS A 85 12.10 -3.03 -2.08
CA LYS A 85 13.02 -2.83 -3.20
C LYS A 85 13.25 -1.35 -3.48
N LYS A 86 12.16 -0.58 -3.48
CA LYS A 86 12.24 0.86 -3.73
C LYS A 86 10.87 1.51 -3.45
N LYS A 87 10.89 2.82 -3.27
CA LYS A 87 9.68 3.64 -3.26
C LYS A 87 9.42 4.07 -4.71
N ILE A 88 8.14 4.04 -5.13
CA ILE A 88 7.79 4.47 -6.48
C ILE A 88 6.93 5.72 -6.51
N CYS A 89 6.14 5.97 -5.47
CA CYS A 89 5.29 7.16 -5.42
C CYS A 89 4.77 7.35 -4.01
N ALA A 90 3.96 8.38 -3.83
CA ALA A 90 3.31 8.66 -2.55
C ALA A 90 1.91 9.18 -2.82
N ILE A 91 1.01 8.96 -1.87
CA ILE A 91 -0.39 9.35 -1.99
C ILE A 91 -0.70 10.57 -1.12
N THR A 92 -1.89 11.16 -1.37
CA THR A 92 -2.36 12.29 -0.59
C THR A 92 -2.82 11.85 0.79
N LYS A 93 -2.84 12.83 1.71
CA LYS A 93 -3.41 12.65 3.04
C LYS A 93 -4.89 12.27 2.95
N GLU A 94 -5.61 12.87 2.00
CA GLU A 94 -7.03 12.62 1.80
C GLU A 94 -7.30 11.16 1.43
N LEU A 95 -6.53 10.60 0.51
CA LEU A 95 -6.70 9.20 0.14
C LEU A 95 -6.35 8.29 1.32
N HIS A 96 -5.28 8.60 2.04
CA HIS A 96 -4.89 7.82 3.22
C HIS A 96 -6.04 7.80 4.24
N SER A 97 -6.64 8.96 4.53
CA SER A 97 -7.77 9.05 5.48
C SER A 97 -8.95 8.20 5.01
N LYS A 98 -9.25 8.22 3.72
CA LYS A 98 -10.34 7.42 3.15
C LYS A 98 -10.08 5.93 3.34
N ILE A 99 -8.84 5.51 3.13
CA ILE A 99 -8.44 4.10 3.29
C ILE A 99 -8.61 3.67 4.75
N ILE A 100 -8.12 4.49 5.68
CA ILE A 100 -8.20 4.17 7.12
C ILE A 100 -9.67 4.13 7.58
N THR A 101 -10.49 5.06 7.12
CA THR A 101 -11.91 5.07 7.44
C THR A 101 -12.59 3.78 6.95
N ARG A 102 -12.28 3.36 5.73
CA ARG A 102 -12.84 2.13 5.18
C ARG A 102 -12.40 0.92 6.01
N LEU A 103 -11.12 0.86 6.38
CA LEU A 103 -10.61 -0.22 7.21
C LEU A 103 -11.33 -0.26 8.56
N ASN A 104 -11.49 0.90 9.20
CA ASN A 104 -12.20 0.98 10.48
C ASN A 104 -13.63 0.47 10.35
N ASN A 105 -14.30 0.76 9.25
CA ASN A 105 -15.66 0.28 9.02
C ASN A 105 -15.74 -1.24 8.93
N TYR A 106 -14.68 -1.88 8.49
CA TYR A 106 -14.63 -3.34 8.44
C TYR A 106 -14.40 -3.96 9.82
N LEU A 107 -13.89 -3.20 10.77
CA LEU A 107 -13.49 -3.70 12.09
C LEU A 107 -14.46 -3.36 13.22
N ASN A 108 -15.43 -2.51 12.96
CA ASN A 108 -16.40 -2.08 13.97
C ASN A 108 -17.67 -2.92 13.94
#